data_72f90c6d486dc66966bf7e62599f1a54
#
_entry.id   72f90c6d486dc66966bf7e62599f1a54
#
_cell.length_a   1.000
_cell.length_b   1.000
_cell.length_c   1.000
_cell.angle_alpha   90.00
_cell.angle_beta   90.00
_cell.angle_gamma   90.00
#
_symmetry.space_group_name_H-M   'P 1'
#
loop_
_entity.id
_entity.type
_entity.pdbx_description
1 polymer ?
#
loop_
_entity_poly.entity_id
_entity_poly.type
_entity_poly.pdbx_seq_one_letter_code
_entity_poly.pdbx_strand_id
1 'polypeptide(L)'
;MRPGIRVIFLLIFLGCTSLVGYALYLQLVKHLLPCPLCVVQRVAYWLAGLTALLAFLHNSRATGRRIYSGLIVILALAGAVVALRHAWLVRYPEAFECGISPEEKFLNALPIAQWWPSMFEANGDCADSTWKFMSLTIPDWSAISFIVFASLAAYAFSARRKRH
;
A
#
# COMPACT_ATOMS: atom_id res chain seq x y z
N MET A 1 18.20 0.03 -18.32
CA MET A 1 17.97 1.22 -17.42
C MET A 1 19.29 1.75 -16.84
N ARG A 2 19.29 3.02 -16.32
CA ARG A 2 20.40 3.49 -15.46
C ARG A 2 20.41 2.71 -14.15
N PRO A 3 21.59 2.37 -13.59
CA PRO A 3 21.66 1.62 -12.34
C PRO A 3 20.87 2.29 -11.19
N GLY A 4 20.95 3.61 -11.07
CA GLY A 4 20.20 4.35 -10.03
C GLY A 4 18.68 4.23 -10.14
N ILE A 5 18.09 4.20 -11.35
CA ILE A 5 16.65 4.02 -11.51
C ILE A 5 16.24 2.58 -11.15
N ARG A 6 17.10 1.64 -11.47
CA ARG A 6 16.87 0.24 -11.11
C ARG A 6 16.84 0.03 -9.61
N VAL A 7 17.75 0.72 -8.89
CA VAL A 7 17.77 0.72 -7.42
C VAL A 7 16.48 1.31 -6.85
N ILE A 8 15.91 2.36 -7.45
CA ILE A 8 14.62 2.93 -7.00
C ILE A 8 13.51 1.88 -7.02
N PHE A 9 13.38 1.09 -8.10
CA PHE A 9 12.37 0.03 -8.16
C PHE A 9 12.60 -1.05 -7.09
N LEU A 10 13.86 -1.42 -6.85
CA LEU A 10 14.20 -2.35 -5.78
C LEU A 10 13.82 -1.79 -4.40
N LEU A 11 14.11 -0.51 -4.13
CA LEU A 11 13.74 0.15 -2.87
C LEU A 11 12.22 0.23 -2.68
N ILE A 12 11.44 0.50 -3.74
CA ILE A 12 9.98 0.47 -3.67
C ILE A 12 9.50 -0.94 -3.33
N PHE A 13 10.02 -1.97 -4.00
CA PHE A 13 9.66 -3.36 -3.72
C PHE A 13 9.96 -3.75 -2.27
N LEU A 14 11.19 -3.50 -1.81
CA LEU A 14 11.59 -3.81 -0.43
C LEU A 14 10.78 -3.02 0.59
N GLY A 15 10.50 -1.75 0.33
CA GLY A 15 9.66 -0.93 1.18
C GLY A 15 8.23 -1.45 1.29
N CYS A 16 7.60 -1.78 0.17
CA CYS A 16 6.26 -2.38 0.16
C CYS A 16 6.22 -3.71 0.92
N THR A 17 7.19 -4.59 0.67
CA THR A 17 7.27 -5.91 1.34
C THR A 17 7.49 -5.76 2.85
N SER A 18 8.36 -4.83 3.26
CA SER A 18 8.62 -4.56 4.67
C SER A 18 7.38 -4.02 5.40
N LEU A 19 6.63 -3.12 4.78
CA LEU A 19 5.41 -2.56 5.37
C LEU A 19 4.31 -3.62 5.52
N VAL A 20 4.12 -4.47 4.50
CA VAL A 20 3.17 -5.59 4.61
C VAL A 20 3.62 -6.60 5.66
N GLY A 21 4.92 -6.94 5.70
CA GLY A 21 5.49 -7.82 6.72
C GLY A 21 5.29 -7.27 8.14
N TYR A 22 5.48 -5.96 8.33
CA TYR A 22 5.23 -5.31 9.61
C TYR A 22 3.74 -5.31 9.99
N ALA A 23 2.84 -5.09 9.03
CA ALA A 23 1.40 -5.16 9.25
C ALA A 23 0.96 -6.58 9.67
N LEU A 24 1.52 -7.63 9.06
CA LEU A 24 1.29 -9.02 9.46
C LEU A 24 1.87 -9.32 10.84
N TYR A 25 3.04 -8.79 11.16
CA TYR A 25 3.62 -8.90 12.51
C TYR A 25 2.70 -8.30 13.57
N LEU A 26 2.17 -7.09 13.35
CA LEU A 26 1.22 -6.46 14.26
C LEU A 26 -0.06 -7.29 14.44
N GLN A 27 -0.55 -7.89 13.36
CA GLN A 27 -1.73 -8.74 13.39
C GLN A 27 -1.48 -10.04 14.17
N LEU A 28 -0.40 -10.77 13.87
CA LEU A 28 -0.14 -12.09 14.41
C LEU A 28 0.42 -12.06 15.84
N VAL A 29 1.24 -11.06 16.15
CA VAL A 29 1.95 -10.97 17.46
C VAL A 29 1.24 -10.02 18.41
N LYS A 30 0.68 -8.92 17.92
CA LYS A 30 -0.04 -7.93 18.74
C LYS A 30 -1.56 -8.12 18.71
N HIS A 31 -2.06 -9.11 17.94
CA HIS A 31 -3.49 -9.42 17.79
C HIS A 31 -4.34 -8.22 17.35
N LEU A 32 -3.75 -7.31 16.58
CA LEU A 32 -4.46 -6.17 15.98
C LEU A 32 -5.22 -6.65 14.74
N LEU A 33 -6.53 -6.75 14.85
CA LEU A 33 -7.37 -7.20 13.73
C LEU A 33 -7.38 -6.17 12.60
N PRO A 34 -7.15 -6.60 11.34
CA PRO A 34 -7.16 -5.67 10.21
C PRO A 34 -8.59 -5.27 9.86
N CYS A 35 -8.81 -3.98 9.66
CA CYS A 35 -10.06 -3.44 9.13
C CYS A 35 -10.12 -3.56 7.60
N PRO A 36 -11.30 -3.40 6.96
CA PRO A 36 -11.43 -3.45 5.50
C PRO A 36 -10.48 -2.51 4.75
N LEU A 37 -10.33 -1.27 5.21
CA LEU A 37 -9.42 -0.30 4.59
C LEU A 37 -7.94 -0.70 4.75
N CYS A 38 -7.57 -1.39 5.84
CA CYS A 38 -6.24 -1.95 6.00
C CYS A 38 -5.95 -3.03 4.96
N VAL A 39 -6.91 -3.90 4.68
CA VAL A 39 -6.79 -4.95 3.67
C VAL A 39 -6.60 -4.34 2.28
N VAL A 40 -7.40 -3.35 1.91
CA VAL A 40 -7.26 -2.65 0.62
C VAL A 40 -5.87 -1.99 0.48
N GLN A 41 -5.35 -1.37 1.54
CA GLN A 41 -3.99 -0.81 1.55
C GLN A 41 -2.92 -1.90 1.36
N ARG A 42 -3.05 -3.07 1.98
CA ARG A 42 -2.13 -4.21 1.77
C ARG A 42 -2.13 -4.66 0.32
N VAL A 43 -3.30 -4.76 -0.31
CA VAL A 43 -3.42 -5.09 -1.74
C VAL A 43 -2.71 -4.05 -2.60
N ALA A 44 -2.89 -2.76 -2.31
CA ALA A 44 -2.20 -1.69 -3.03
C ALA A 44 -0.66 -1.79 -2.90
N TYR A 45 -0.13 -2.09 -1.71
CA TYR A 45 1.30 -2.35 -1.51
C TYR A 45 1.79 -3.56 -2.29
N TRP A 46 1.03 -4.67 -2.29
CA TRP A 46 1.40 -5.85 -3.06
C TRP A 46 1.46 -5.55 -4.56
N LEU A 47 0.44 -4.91 -5.11
CA LEU A 47 0.40 -4.58 -6.53
C LEU A 47 1.52 -3.60 -6.92
N ALA A 48 1.77 -2.56 -6.13
CA ALA A 48 2.86 -1.62 -6.37
C ALA A 48 4.23 -2.29 -6.25
N GLY A 49 4.42 -3.11 -5.22
CA GLY A 49 5.67 -3.85 -4.97
C GLY A 49 5.98 -4.87 -6.08
N LEU A 50 5.00 -5.69 -6.47
CA LEU A 50 5.17 -6.65 -7.57
C LEU A 50 5.46 -5.94 -8.90
N THR A 51 4.77 -4.82 -9.18
CA THR A 51 5.05 -4.02 -10.36
C THR A 51 6.48 -3.46 -10.35
N ALA A 52 6.96 -3.02 -9.17
CA ALA A 52 8.33 -2.56 -9.01
C ALA A 52 9.36 -3.69 -9.16
N LEU A 53 9.08 -4.88 -8.62
CA LEU A 53 9.92 -6.06 -8.82
C LEU A 53 10.01 -6.44 -10.30
N LEU A 54 8.87 -6.49 -11.00
CA LEU A 54 8.85 -6.76 -12.44
C LEU A 54 9.65 -5.70 -13.23
N ALA A 55 9.54 -4.42 -12.87
CA ALA A 55 10.32 -3.35 -13.48
C ALA A 55 11.84 -3.54 -13.23
N PHE A 56 12.22 -3.95 -12.03
CA PHE A 56 13.60 -4.24 -11.67
C PHE A 56 14.17 -5.42 -12.46
N LEU A 57 13.42 -6.53 -12.54
CA LEU A 57 13.85 -7.75 -13.24
C LEU A 57 13.87 -7.54 -14.75
N HIS A 58 12.82 -6.98 -15.31
CA HIS A 58 12.68 -6.78 -16.77
C HIS A 58 13.71 -5.79 -17.31
N ASN A 59 14.27 -4.91 -16.49
CA ASN A 59 15.30 -3.93 -16.88
C ASN A 59 14.99 -3.23 -18.23
N SER A 60 13.73 -2.90 -18.46
CA SER A 60 13.19 -2.47 -19.74
C SER A 60 13.76 -1.13 -20.23
N ARG A 61 13.66 -0.86 -21.54
CA ARG A 61 14.04 0.41 -22.19
C ARG A 61 13.15 1.56 -21.70
N ALA A 62 13.31 2.75 -22.23
CA ALA A 62 12.64 3.97 -21.80
C ALA A 62 11.10 3.85 -21.74
N THR A 63 10.49 3.18 -22.69
CA THR A 63 9.03 2.98 -22.77
C THR A 63 8.52 2.11 -21.63
N GLY A 64 9.10 0.92 -21.43
CA GLY A 64 8.68 0.03 -20.34
C GLY A 64 8.92 0.65 -18.96
N ARG A 65 10.03 1.38 -18.77
CA ARG A 65 10.24 2.15 -17.54
C ARG A 65 9.09 3.12 -17.27
N ARG A 66 8.64 3.87 -18.26
CA ARG A 66 7.51 4.81 -18.10
C ARG A 66 6.20 4.08 -17.78
N ILE A 67 5.93 2.95 -18.44
CA ILE A 67 4.74 2.15 -18.16
C ILE A 67 4.75 1.66 -16.70
N TYR A 68 5.83 1.01 -16.25
CA TYR A 68 5.93 0.51 -14.87
C TYR A 68 5.87 1.65 -13.85
N SER A 69 6.62 2.74 -14.08
CA SER A 69 6.57 3.90 -13.17
C SER A 69 5.20 4.54 -13.12
N GLY A 70 4.52 4.71 -14.25
CA GLY A 70 3.16 5.24 -14.31
C GLY A 70 2.17 4.36 -13.56
N LEU A 71 2.26 3.05 -13.73
CA LEU A 71 1.39 2.10 -13.01
C LEU A 71 1.63 2.15 -11.49
N ILE A 72 2.90 2.21 -11.05
CA ILE A 72 3.22 2.36 -9.62
C ILE A 72 2.67 3.68 -9.06
N VAL A 73 2.78 4.79 -9.80
CA VAL A 73 2.21 6.08 -9.38
C VAL A 73 0.70 5.96 -9.17
N ILE A 74 -0.02 5.39 -10.13
CA ILE A 74 -1.48 5.21 -10.02
C ILE A 74 -1.85 4.36 -8.80
N LEU A 75 -1.19 3.21 -8.62
CA LEU A 75 -1.44 2.30 -7.49
C LEU A 75 -1.10 2.96 -6.15
N ALA A 76 0.01 3.69 -6.07
CA ALA A 76 0.40 4.39 -4.86
C ALA A 76 -0.54 5.56 -4.53
N LEU A 77 -1.00 6.32 -5.51
CA LEU A 77 -2.00 7.38 -5.29
C LEU A 77 -3.35 6.81 -4.85
N ALA A 78 -3.81 5.72 -5.46
CA ALA A 78 -5.02 5.02 -5.01
C ALA A 78 -4.88 4.54 -3.56
N GLY A 79 -3.75 3.92 -3.21
CA GLY A 79 -3.43 3.52 -1.83
C GLY A 79 -3.39 4.71 -0.87
N ALA A 80 -2.82 5.85 -1.28
CA ALA A 80 -2.80 7.08 -0.49
C ALA A 80 -4.21 7.61 -0.20
N VAL A 81 -5.10 7.62 -1.19
CA VAL A 81 -6.49 8.06 -1.00
C VAL A 81 -7.21 7.17 0.03
N VAL A 82 -7.03 5.84 -0.07
CA VAL A 82 -7.61 4.89 0.90
C VAL A 82 -7.02 5.12 2.29
N ALA A 83 -5.71 5.35 2.40
CA ALA A 83 -5.03 5.61 3.67
C ALA A 83 -5.48 6.93 4.31
N LEU A 84 -5.67 7.99 3.52
CA LEU A 84 -6.20 9.27 3.98
C LEU A 84 -7.65 9.16 4.46
N ARG A 85 -8.51 8.44 3.71
CA ARG A 85 -9.87 8.14 4.16
C ARG A 85 -9.86 7.37 5.50
N HIS A 86 -9.00 6.39 5.63
CA HIS A 86 -8.84 5.64 6.88
C HIS A 86 -8.37 6.55 8.03
N ALA A 87 -7.36 7.39 7.80
CA ALA A 87 -6.88 8.37 8.79
C ALA A 87 -7.98 9.37 9.21
N TRP A 88 -8.87 9.73 8.30
CA TRP A 88 -10.04 10.55 8.59
C TRP A 88 -11.01 9.83 9.52
N LEU A 89 -11.37 8.57 9.24
CA LEU A 89 -12.30 7.78 10.07
C LEU A 89 -11.76 7.55 11.48
N VAL A 90 -10.45 7.34 11.63
CA VAL A 90 -9.82 7.24 12.97
C VAL A 90 -9.95 8.53 13.78
N ARG A 91 -9.97 9.70 13.12
CA ARG A 91 -10.12 10.99 13.80
C ARG A 91 -11.58 11.39 14.08
N TYR A 92 -12.49 10.93 13.24
CA TYR A 92 -13.91 11.26 13.29
C TYR A 92 -14.75 9.97 13.28
N PRO A 93 -14.75 9.19 14.37
CA PRO A 93 -15.43 7.90 14.46
C PRO A 93 -16.96 8.02 14.31
N GLU A 94 -17.54 9.18 14.62
CA GLU A 94 -18.98 9.45 14.47
C GLU A 94 -19.45 9.44 13.01
N ALA A 95 -18.54 9.57 12.05
CA ALA A 95 -18.84 9.46 10.62
C ALA A 95 -19.02 7.99 10.16
N PHE A 96 -18.83 7.03 11.07
CA PHE A 96 -18.99 5.62 10.79
C PHE A 96 -20.36 5.14 11.27
N GLU A 97 -21.20 4.68 10.36
CA GLU A 97 -22.46 4.03 10.73
C GLU A 97 -22.17 2.71 11.44
N CYS A 98 -22.79 2.51 12.63
CA CYS A 98 -22.68 1.28 13.39
C CYS A 98 -23.23 0.09 12.57
N GLY A 99 -22.36 -0.79 12.12
CA GLY A 99 -22.75 -2.00 11.40
C GLY A 99 -21.60 -2.57 10.56
N ILE A 100 -21.79 -3.80 10.08
CA ILE A 100 -20.86 -4.43 9.13
C ILE A 100 -20.88 -3.62 7.83
N SER A 101 -19.76 -2.97 7.50
CA SER A 101 -19.68 -2.13 6.31
C SER A 101 -19.89 -2.95 5.02
N PRO A 102 -20.45 -2.35 3.96
CA PRO A 102 -20.59 -3.03 2.67
C PRO A 102 -19.25 -3.54 2.14
N GLU A 103 -18.16 -2.80 2.41
CA GLU A 103 -16.79 -3.16 2.04
C GLU A 103 -16.31 -4.43 2.78
N GLU A 104 -16.64 -4.57 4.06
CA GLU A 104 -16.31 -5.76 4.85
C GLU A 104 -17.03 -7.00 4.32
N LYS A 105 -18.34 -6.90 4.07
CA LYS A 105 -19.11 -8.00 3.46
C LYS A 105 -18.55 -8.41 2.11
N PHE A 106 -18.18 -7.44 1.28
CA PHE A 106 -17.62 -7.69 -0.04
C PHE A 106 -16.25 -8.39 0.04
N LEU A 107 -15.35 -7.90 0.90
CA LEU A 107 -14.01 -8.49 1.06
C LEU A 107 -14.08 -9.92 1.60
N ASN A 108 -14.88 -10.14 2.66
CA ASN A 108 -15.01 -11.47 3.28
C ASN A 108 -15.78 -12.46 2.42
N ALA A 109 -16.59 -12.00 1.45
CA ALA A 109 -17.26 -12.85 0.46
C ALA A 109 -16.33 -13.31 -0.67
N LEU A 110 -15.15 -12.70 -0.83
CA LEU A 110 -14.20 -13.09 -1.87
C LEU A 110 -13.56 -14.45 -1.55
N PRO A 111 -13.45 -15.37 -2.52
CA PRO A 111 -12.81 -16.68 -2.29
C PRO A 111 -11.39 -16.58 -1.78
N ILE A 112 -10.67 -15.50 -2.12
CA ILE A 112 -9.30 -15.26 -1.69
C ILE A 112 -9.20 -14.96 -0.18
N ALA A 113 -10.24 -14.38 0.43
CA ALA A 113 -10.30 -14.16 1.87
C ALA A 113 -10.40 -15.50 2.64
N GLN A 114 -11.11 -16.48 2.08
CA GLN A 114 -11.20 -17.84 2.63
C GLN A 114 -9.90 -18.63 2.42
N TRP A 115 -9.21 -18.38 1.31
CA TRP A 115 -7.98 -19.09 0.96
C TRP A 115 -6.75 -18.57 1.74
N TRP A 116 -6.71 -17.26 2.03
CA TRP A 116 -5.64 -16.66 2.81
C TRP A 116 -6.18 -15.63 3.83
N PRO A 117 -6.83 -16.12 4.91
CA PRO A 117 -7.52 -15.27 5.89
C PRO A 117 -6.61 -14.21 6.50
N SER A 118 -5.40 -14.59 6.95
CA SER A 118 -4.46 -13.66 7.58
C SER A 118 -4.08 -12.44 6.73
N MET A 119 -4.30 -12.51 5.41
CA MET A 119 -3.97 -11.42 4.49
C MET A 119 -5.20 -10.61 4.08
N PHE A 120 -6.34 -11.27 3.86
CA PHE A 120 -7.52 -10.68 3.21
C PHE A 120 -8.76 -10.62 4.09
N GLU A 121 -8.81 -11.33 5.22
CA GLU A 121 -9.93 -11.26 6.14
C GLU A 121 -9.94 -9.93 6.88
N ALA A 122 -11.12 -9.29 6.94
CA ALA A 122 -11.33 -7.97 7.51
C ALA A 122 -12.33 -8.06 8.65
N ASN A 123 -11.84 -8.12 9.89
CA ASN A 123 -12.65 -8.29 11.11
C ASN A 123 -12.42 -7.15 12.14
N GLY A 124 -11.61 -6.15 11.79
CA GLY A 124 -11.28 -5.04 12.68
C GLY A 124 -12.10 -3.79 12.42
N ASP A 125 -12.21 -2.95 13.44
CA ASP A 125 -12.84 -1.64 13.35
C ASP A 125 -11.87 -0.62 12.69
N CYS A 126 -12.34 0.11 11.69
CA CYS A 126 -11.58 1.16 11.02
C CYS A 126 -11.37 2.41 11.91
N ALA A 127 -12.16 2.58 12.95
CA ALA A 127 -12.03 3.68 13.90
C ALA A 127 -11.05 3.38 15.05
N ASP A 128 -10.56 2.14 15.16
CA ASP A 128 -9.63 1.74 16.22
C ASP A 128 -8.28 2.44 16.07
N SER A 129 -7.88 3.18 17.11
CA SER A 129 -6.64 3.96 17.18
C SER A 129 -5.70 3.47 18.29
N THR A 130 -5.79 2.22 18.70
CA THR A 130 -5.01 1.66 19.82
C THR A 130 -3.49 1.73 19.59
N TRP A 131 -3.03 1.66 18.34
CA TRP A 131 -1.62 1.77 18.01
C TRP A 131 -1.26 3.15 17.46
N LYS A 132 -0.36 3.83 18.16
CA LYS A 132 0.21 5.13 17.74
C LYS A 132 1.73 5.10 17.90
N PHE A 133 2.43 5.64 16.90
CA PHE A 133 3.86 5.86 16.96
C PHE A 133 4.17 7.31 16.58
N MET A 134 4.89 8.04 17.43
CA MET A 134 5.17 9.49 17.26
C MET A 134 3.91 10.33 17.00
N SER A 135 2.83 10.07 17.74
CA SER A 135 1.52 10.73 17.59
C SER A 135 0.76 10.46 16.28
N LEU A 136 1.32 9.64 15.40
CA LEU A 136 0.71 9.22 14.14
C LEU A 136 0.14 7.79 14.26
N THR A 137 -1.01 7.59 13.61
CA THR A 137 -1.66 6.29 13.54
C THR A 137 -1.12 5.45 12.37
N ILE A 138 -1.45 4.16 12.33
CA ILE A 138 -1.05 3.27 11.22
C ILE A 138 -1.43 3.85 9.84
N PRO A 139 -2.68 4.34 9.60
CA PRO A 139 -3.04 4.91 8.31
C PRO A 139 -2.27 6.19 7.95
N ASP A 140 -1.84 6.99 8.94
CA ASP A 140 -1.01 8.17 8.66
C ASP A 140 0.36 7.76 8.09
N TRP A 141 1.02 6.79 8.72
CA TRP A 141 2.28 6.23 8.22
C TRP A 141 2.13 5.58 6.85
N SER A 142 1.00 4.92 6.63
CA SER A 142 0.68 4.33 5.33
C SER A 142 0.52 5.41 4.25
N ALA A 143 -0.19 6.50 4.53
CA ALA A 143 -0.35 7.62 3.59
C ALA A 143 1.01 8.25 3.22
N ILE A 144 1.87 8.49 4.22
CA ILE A 144 3.23 9.02 4.00
C ILE A 144 4.03 8.07 3.10
N SER A 145 3.99 6.77 3.38
CA SER A 145 4.73 5.77 2.61
C SER A 145 4.27 5.72 1.15
N PHE A 146 2.96 5.75 0.89
CA PHE A 146 2.42 5.81 -0.47
C PHE A 146 2.84 7.07 -1.22
N ILE A 147 2.85 8.24 -0.56
CA ILE A 147 3.30 9.50 -1.16
C ILE A 147 4.79 9.42 -1.52
N VAL A 148 5.62 8.83 -0.65
CA VAL A 148 7.04 8.61 -0.93
C VAL A 148 7.22 7.69 -2.13
N PHE A 149 6.51 6.56 -2.21
CA PHE A 149 6.61 5.64 -3.35
C PHE A 149 6.10 6.26 -4.65
N ALA A 150 5.01 7.02 -4.60
CA ALA A 150 4.52 7.78 -5.75
C ALA A 150 5.56 8.80 -6.26
N SER A 151 6.22 9.51 -5.35
CA SER A 151 7.27 10.49 -5.68
C SER A 151 8.49 9.84 -6.30
N LEU A 152 8.96 8.73 -5.74
CA LEU A 152 10.08 7.94 -6.29
C LEU A 152 9.75 7.39 -7.68
N ALA A 153 8.55 6.87 -7.87
CA ALA A 153 8.10 6.36 -9.17
C ALA A 153 7.92 7.50 -10.19
N ALA A 154 7.39 8.66 -9.79
CA ALA A 154 7.29 9.84 -10.66
C ALA A 154 8.66 10.37 -11.08
N TYR A 155 9.64 10.36 -10.18
CA TYR A 155 11.03 10.66 -10.53
C TYR A 155 11.59 9.66 -11.55
N ALA A 156 11.36 8.36 -11.36
CA ALA A 156 11.77 7.34 -12.32
C ALA A 156 11.06 7.50 -13.68
N PHE A 157 9.80 7.93 -13.70
CA PHE A 157 9.03 8.22 -14.92
C PHE A 157 9.65 9.37 -15.71
N SER A 158 9.97 10.49 -15.06
CA SER A 158 10.47 11.72 -15.70
C SER A 158 11.96 11.69 -16.04
N ALA A 159 12.73 10.74 -15.49
CA ALA A 159 14.16 10.66 -15.73
C ALA A 159 14.50 10.51 -17.22
N ARG A 160 15.11 11.54 -17.82
CA ARG A 160 15.53 11.54 -19.22
C ARG A 160 16.79 10.68 -19.42
N ARG A 161 16.86 9.99 -20.56
CA ARG A 161 18.09 9.35 -21.04
C ARG A 161 19.05 10.46 -21.49
N LYS A 162 20.15 10.74 -20.75
CA LYS A 162 21.23 11.55 -21.34
C LYS A 162 21.70 10.79 -22.60
N ARG A 163 21.56 11.40 -23.78
CA ARG A 163 22.26 10.96 -24.98
C ARG A 163 23.74 11.25 -24.74
N HIS A 164 24.54 10.25 -24.63
CA HIS A 164 25.97 10.28 -24.93
C HIS A 164 26.14 9.79 -26.34
#